data_883d04446443c643c3f825a04f41fc92
#
_entry.id   883d04446443c643c3f825a04f41fc92
#
_cell.length_a   1.000
_cell.length_b   1.000
_cell.length_c   1.000
_cell.angle_alpha   90.00
_cell.angle_beta   90.00
_cell.angle_gamma   90.00
#
_symmetry.space_group_name_H-M   'P 1'
#
loop_
_entity.id
_entity.type
_entity.pdbx_description
1 polymer ?
#
loop_
_entity_poly.entity_id
_entity_poly.type
_entity_poly.pdbx_seq_one_letter_code
_entity_poly.pdbx_strand_id
1 'polypeptide(L)'
;MKKMKAVQVNKSGDWESVERDLVMPADNQVRIKVEACGVCHSDVYVKKNLWPNIQFPRIPGHEVAGVIDEIGPNITKWKRGQRVGVGWAGARCGQCNACSRGEFILCENHQITGLHFDGGYAEYMIAPVDSLAVIPDELTFAEAAPLMCAGITTFNALRHSVARVISNKARFRSVITMN
;
A
#
# COMPACT_ATOMS: atom_id res chain seq x y z
N MET A 1 -7.84 5.92 25.79
CA MET A 1 -7.12 6.17 24.51
C MET A 1 -8.13 6.60 23.46
N LYS A 2 -7.73 7.41 22.47
CA LYS A 2 -8.62 7.80 21.36
C LYS A 2 -8.86 6.58 20.48
N LYS A 3 -10.09 6.40 19.99
CA LYS A 3 -10.50 5.28 19.14
C LYS A 3 -10.62 5.72 17.68
N MET A 4 -10.52 4.75 16.76
CA MET A 4 -10.79 4.91 15.34
C MET A 4 -11.70 3.78 14.86
N LYS A 5 -12.54 4.05 13.87
CA LYS A 5 -13.35 3.03 13.21
C LYS A 5 -12.53 2.30 12.16
N ALA A 6 -12.74 1.01 12.03
CA ALA A 6 -12.10 0.17 11.03
C ALA A 6 -13.01 -0.97 10.59
N VAL A 7 -12.74 -1.50 9.41
CA VAL A 7 -13.32 -2.74 8.91
C VAL A 7 -12.22 -3.78 8.84
N GLN A 8 -12.36 -4.84 9.61
CA GLN A 8 -11.39 -5.94 9.66
C GLN A 8 -11.98 -7.24 9.14
N VAL A 9 -11.11 -8.18 8.82
CA VAL A 9 -11.46 -9.58 8.58
C VAL A 9 -10.99 -10.39 9.76
N ASN A 10 -11.86 -11.21 10.31
CA ASN A 10 -11.54 -12.17 11.38
C ASN A 10 -10.97 -13.48 10.81
N LYS A 11 -10.59 -14.41 11.68
CA LYS A 11 -10.00 -15.70 11.29
C LYS A 11 -10.96 -16.59 10.47
N SER A 12 -12.27 -16.40 10.63
CA SER A 12 -13.32 -17.12 9.87
C SER A 12 -13.52 -16.54 8.46
N GLY A 13 -12.92 -15.37 8.15
CA GLY A 13 -13.12 -14.67 6.89
C GLY A 13 -14.31 -13.72 6.88
N ASP A 14 -14.91 -13.42 8.05
CA ASP A 14 -16.03 -12.49 8.15
C ASP A 14 -15.55 -11.04 8.28
N TRP A 15 -16.28 -10.15 7.65
CA TRP A 15 -16.07 -8.72 7.78
C TRP A 15 -16.71 -8.18 9.05
N GLU A 16 -15.97 -7.42 9.83
CA GLU A 16 -16.41 -6.82 11.08
C GLU A 16 -16.11 -5.32 11.10
N SER A 17 -17.13 -4.51 11.40
CA SER A 17 -16.93 -3.11 11.74
C SER A 17 -16.59 -3.00 13.23
N VAL A 18 -15.43 -2.42 13.52
CA VAL A 18 -14.85 -2.42 14.86
C VAL A 18 -14.30 -1.04 15.23
N GLU A 19 -14.14 -0.83 16.55
CA GLU A 19 -13.31 0.26 17.08
C GLU A 19 -11.94 -0.27 17.50
N ARG A 20 -10.91 0.37 17.04
CA ARG A 20 -9.50 0.09 17.38
C ARG A 20 -8.86 1.26 18.11
N ASP A 21 -7.87 1.00 18.92
CA ASP A 21 -7.08 2.06 19.54
C ASP A 21 -6.28 2.82 18.49
N LEU A 22 -6.27 4.14 18.62
CA LEU A 22 -5.44 4.98 17.76
C LEU A 22 -3.97 4.88 18.20
N VAL A 23 -3.17 4.21 17.40
CA VAL A 23 -1.76 3.92 17.68
C VAL A 23 -0.87 5.10 17.27
N MET A 24 0.19 5.35 18.04
CA MET A 24 1.24 6.30 17.67
C MET A 24 2.25 5.63 16.74
N PRO A 25 2.76 6.36 15.71
CA PRO A 25 3.78 5.82 14.84
C PRO A 25 5.12 5.65 15.59
N ALA A 26 5.79 4.52 15.34
CA ALA A 26 7.14 4.24 15.80
C ALA A 26 8.20 4.91 14.91
N ASP A 27 9.48 4.62 15.15
CA ASP A 27 10.57 5.05 14.26
C ASP A 27 10.31 4.56 12.83
N ASN A 28 10.64 5.42 11.85
CA ASN A 28 10.43 5.19 10.42
C ASN A 28 8.96 4.95 10.01
N GLN A 29 7.99 5.38 10.82
CA GLN A 29 6.57 5.26 10.52
C GLN A 29 5.87 6.60 10.60
N VAL A 30 4.79 6.73 9.83
CA VAL A 30 3.82 7.81 9.95
C VAL A 30 2.43 7.23 10.22
N ARG A 31 1.58 8.02 10.86
CA ARG A 31 0.14 7.77 10.88
C ARG A 31 -0.52 8.61 9.80
N ILE A 32 -1.34 7.99 9.01
CA ILE A 32 -2.08 8.61 7.92
C ILE A 32 -3.56 8.65 8.32
N LYS A 33 -4.18 9.83 8.27
CA LYS A 33 -5.63 9.96 8.24
C LYS A 33 -6.09 9.56 6.84
N VAL A 34 -6.80 8.46 6.73
CA VAL A 34 -7.26 7.92 5.46
C VAL A 34 -8.46 8.74 4.97
N GLU A 35 -8.36 9.30 3.78
CA GLU A 35 -9.44 10.06 3.14
C GLU A 35 -10.14 9.23 2.06
N ALA A 36 -9.42 8.29 1.43
CA ALA A 36 -9.97 7.30 0.51
C ALA A 36 -9.13 6.02 0.53
N CYS A 37 -9.79 4.89 0.35
CA CYS A 37 -9.14 3.62 0.10
C CYS A 37 -9.91 2.85 -0.97
N GLY A 38 -9.26 2.49 -2.07
CA GLY A 38 -9.86 1.68 -3.13
C GLY A 38 -10.08 0.24 -2.67
N VAL A 39 -11.02 -0.44 -3.33
CA VAL A 39 -11.32 -1.86 -3.11
C VAL A 39 -10.75 -2.66 -4.28
N CYS A 40 -9.79 -3.53 -3.99
CA CYS A 40 -9.13 -4.37 -4.97
C CYS A 40 -9.58 -5.83 -4.86
N HIS A 41 -9.59 -6.54 -5.98
CA HIS A 41 -9.85 -8.00 -5.94
C HIS A 41 -8.86 -8.74 -5.04
N SER A 42 -7.64 -8.24 -4.88
CA SER A 42 -6.62 -8.83 -4.01
C SER A 42 -6.98 -8.83 -2.52
N ASP A 43 -7.97 -8.05 -2.08
CA ASP A 43 -8.47 -8.10 -0.70
C ASP A 43 -9.15 -9.44 -0.38
N VAL A 44 -9.55 -10.19 -1.41
CA VAL A 44 -10.02 -11.59 -1.30
C VAL A 44 -8.96 -12.50 -0.69
N TYR A 45 -7.66 -12.22 -0.87
CA TYR A 45 -6.59 -13.01 -0.26
C TYR A 45 -6.67 -12.98 1.27
N VAL A 46 -7.00 -11.82 1.83
CA VAL A 46 -7.23 -11.70 3.29
C VAL A 46 -8.51 -12.42 3.67
N LYS A 47 -9.62 -12.12 2.99
CA LYS A 47 -10.94 -12.70 3.31
C LYS A 47 -10.94 -14.23 3.31
N LYS A 48 -10.28 -14.83 2.33
CA LYS A 48 -10.25 -16.28 2.15
C LYS A 48 -9.00 -16.95 2.74
N ASN A 49 -8.16 -16.20 3.45
CA ASN A 49 -6.89 -16.69 4.00
C ASN A 49 -6.02 -17.42 2.95
N LEU A 50 -5.91 -16.83 1.75
CA LEU A 50 -5.18 -17.42 0.63
C LEU A 50 -3.71 -16.99 0.55
N TRP A 51 -3.24 -16.16 1.47
CA TRP A 51 -1.85 -15.71 1.53
C TRP A 51 -1.17 -16.27 2.79
N PRO A 52 0.08 -16.72 2.69
CA PRO A 52 0.77 -17.28 3.85
C PRO A 52 0.99 -16.22 4.93
N ASN A 53 0.96 -16.67 6.19
CA ASN A 53 1.32 -15.90 7.38
C ASN A 53 0.45 -14.65 7.68
N ILE A 54 -0.79 -14.59 7.18
CA ILE A 54 -1.73 -13.54 7.60
C ILE A 54 -2.04 -13.71 9.09
N GLN A 55 -1.83 -12.65 9.85
CA GLN A 55 -2.22 -12.59 11.26
C GLN A 55 -3.60 -11.95 11.40
N PHE A 56 -4.56 -12.70 11.92
CA PHE A 56 -5.93 -12.24 12.16
C PHE A 56 -6.14 -11.77 13.60
N PRO A 57 -7.06 -10.80 13.83
CA PRO A 57 -7.84 -10.07 12.83
C PRO A 57 -6.97 -9.10 12.03
N ARG A 58 -7.30 -8.88 10.75
CA ARG A 58 -6.55 -8.03 9.83
C ARG A 58 -7.45 -6.95 9.23
N ILE A 59 -6.97 -5.72 9.18
CA ILE A 59 -7.59 -4.63 8.42
C ILE A 59 -6.99 -4.64 7.00
N PRO A 60 -7.76 -4.98 5.94
CA PRO A 60 -7.28 -4.94 4.58
C PRO A 60 -7.20 -3.52 4.00
N GLY A 61 -7.02 -3.43 2.67
CA GLY A 61 -6.97 -2.18 1.92
C GLY A 61 -5.53 -1.72 1.66
N HIS A 62 -5.14 -1.69 0.38
CA HIS A 62 -3.80 -1.31 -0.08
C HIS A 62 -3.84 -0.29 -1.22
N GLU A 63 -4.95 0.40 -1.39
CA GLU A 63 -5.11 1.52 -2.32
C GLU A 63 -5.42 2.79 -1.53
N VAL A 64 -4.48 3.21 -0.68
CA VAL A 64 -4.71 4.24 0.32
C VAL A 64 -4.31 5.61 -0.19
N ALA A 65 -5.18 6.59 0.00
CA ALA A 65 -4.88 8.00 -0.19
C ALA A 65 -5.35 8.79 1.04
N GLY A 66 -4.49 9.66 1.55
CA GLY A 66 -4.80 10.42 2.77
C GLY A 66 -3.77 11.49 3.10
N VAL A 67 -3.79 11.92 4.33
CA VAL A 67 -2.96 13.01 4.85
C VAL A 67 -2.15 12.51 6.05
N ILE A 68 -0.87 12.85 6.12
CA ILE A 68 -0.05 12.56 7.30
C ILE A 68 -0.62 13.31 8.50
N ASP A 69 -1.12 12.55 9.48
CA ASP A 69 -1.68 13.06 10.74
C ASP A 69 -0.61 13.16 11.84
N GLU A 70 0.26 12.13 11.94
CA GLU A 70 1.31 12.06 12.94
C GLU A 70 2.59 11.48 12.34
N ILE A 71 3.73 11.87 12.87
CA ILE A 71 5.05 11.47 12.38
C ILE A 71 5.81 10.84 13.54
N GLY A 72 6.39 9.68 13.30
CA GLY A 72 7.28 9.02 14.25
C GLY A 72 8.58 9.80 14.48
N PRO A 73 9.34 9.44 15.51
CA PRO A 73 10.61 10.07 15.81
C PRO A 73 11.61 10.03 14.64
N ASN A 74 12.52 10.99 14.59
CA ASN A 74 13.66 11.06 13.66
C ASN A 74 13.32 11.15 12.16
N ILE A 75 12.07 11.40 11.78
CA ILE A 75 11.65 11.57 10.37
C ILE A 75 11.72 13.05 10.01
N THR A 76 12.57 13.39 9.04
CA THR A 76 12.78 14.78 8.56
C THR A 76 12.22 15.02 7.16
N LYS A 77 12.05 13.96 6.36
CA LYS A 77 11.61 14.04 4.96
C LYS A 77 10.13 14.37 4.81
N TRP A 78 9.30 13.96 5.76
CA TRP A 78 7.85 14.05 5.70
C TRP A 78 7.30 15.06 6.72
N LYS A 79 6.15 15.65 6.43
CA LYS A 79 5.51 16.67 7.30
C LYS A 79 4.04 16.33 7.52
N ARG A 80 3.52 16.68 8.70
CA ARG A 80 2.08 16.66 8.97
C ARG A 80 1.33 17.52 7.95
N GLY A 81 0.15 17.09 7.55
CA GLY A 81 -0.66 17.74 6.53
C GLY A 81 -0.27 17.39 5.09
N GLN A 82 0.82 16.67 4.88
CA GLN A 82 1.26 16.27 3.53
C GLN A 82 0.35 15.17 2.98
N ARG A 83 -0.04 15.31 1.72
CA ARG A 83 -0.89 14.36 0.99
C ARG A 83 -0.04 13.19 0.53
N VAL A 84 -0.46 11.97 0.88
CA VAL A 84 0.31 10.75 0.60
C VAL A 84 -0.58 9.57 0.23
N GLY A 85 -0.03 8.69 -0.62
CA GLY A 85 -0.61 7.40 -0.93
C GLY A 85 0.26 6.25 -0.43
N VAL A 86 -0.37 5.11 -0.16
CA VAL A 86 0.28 3.83 0.17
C VAL A 86 -0.33 2.75 -0.68
N GLY A 87 0.52 2.01 -1.39
CA GLY A 87 0.12 0.93 -2.27
C GLY A 87 0.38 -0.46 -1.71
N TRP A 88 0.35 -1.45 -2.61
CA TRP A 88 0.61 -2.86 -2.30
C TRP A 88 1.96 -3.09 -1.62
N ALA A 89 3.03 -2.47 -2.13
CA ALA A 89 4.38 -2.58 -1.59
C ALA A 89 4.52 -1.76 -0.30
N GLY A 90 4.19 -2.38 0.83
CA GLY A 90 4.09 -1.72 2.12
C GLY A 90 5.44 -1.53 2.84
N ALA A 91 6.34 -2.51 2.79
CA ALA A 91 7.67 -2.38 3.38
C ALA A 91 8.71 -3.25 2.68
N ARG A 92 9.98 -2.87 2.83
CA ARG A 92 11.14 -3.58 2.31
C ARG A 92 12.27 -3.58 3.33
N CYS A 93 13.17 -4.55 3.28
CA CYS A 93 14.26 -4.64 4.28
C CYS A 93 15.42 -3.67 4.02
N GLY A 94 15.55 -3.13 2.80
CA GLY A 94 16.62 -2.19 2.44
C GLY A 94 18.02 -2.80 2.29
N GLN A 95 18.25 -4.08 2.62
CA GLN A 95 19.59 -4.66 2.73
C GLN A 95 19.81 -5.95 1.91
N CYS A 96 18.75 -6.60 1.38
CA CYS A 96 18.92 -7.78 0.53
C CYS A 96 19.43 -7.41 -0.86
N ASN A 97 19.88 -8.41 -1.64
CA ASN A 97 20.44 -8.20 -2.98
C ASN A 97 19.48 -7.46 -3.93
N ALA A 98 18.19 -7.70 -3.86
CA ALA A 98 17.21 -6.98 -4.67
C ALA A 98 17.12 -5.51 -4.25
N CYS A 99 17.09 -5.23 -2.95
CA CYS A 99 17.06 -3.85 -2.44
C CYS A 99 18.32 -3.06 -2.80
N SER A 100 19.50 -3.68 -2.75
CA SER A 100 20.78 -3.02 -3.12
C SER A 100 20.86 -2.64 -4.60
N ARG A 101 20.09 -3.32 -5.47
CA ARG A 101 19.96 -2.98 -6.89
C ARG A 101 18.78 -2.06 -7.21
N GLY A 102 18.00 -1.62 -6.19
CA GLY A 102 16.79 -0.81 -6.40
C GLY A 102 15.57 -1.61 -6.90
N GLU A 103 15.64 -2.92 -6.92
CA GLU A 103 14.56 -3.83 -7.34
C GLU A 103 13.63 -4.16 -6.16
N PHE A 104 13.05 -3.13 -5.56
CA PHE A 104 12.34 -3.22 -4.28
C PHE A 104 11.15 -4.19 -4.27
N ILE A 105 10.49 -4.37 -5.40
CA ILE A 105 9.37 -5.32 -5.52
C ILE A 105 9.83 -6.78 -5.38
N LEU A 106 11.11 -7.06 -5.61
CA LEU A 106 11.73 -8.37 -5.45
C LEU A 106 12.41 -8.54 -4.09
N CYS A 107 12.12 -7.66 -3.14
CA CYS A 107 12.69 -7.76 -1.79
C CYS A 107 12.32 -9.10 -1.14
N GLU A 108 13.32 -9.81 -0.61
CA GLU A 108 13.15 -11.11 0.06
C GLU A 108 12.25 -11.02 1.31
N ASN A 109 12.21 -9.85 1.96
CA ASN A 109 11.39 -9.57 3.13
C ASN A 109 10.31 -8.53 2.82
N HIS A 110 9.75 -8.60 1.62
CA HIS A 110 8.69 -7.69 1.19
C HIS A 110 7.44 -7.87 2.05
N GLN A 111 6.92 -6.77 2.59
CA GLN A 111 5.66 -6.76 3.33
C GLN A 111 4.57 -6.05 2.51
N ILE A 112 3.39 -6.61 2.54
CA ILE A 112 2.24 -6.15 1.77
C ILE A 112 1.26 -5.44 2.70
N THR A 113 0.85 -4.24 2.31
CA THR A 113 -0.16 -3.45 3.01
C THR A 113 -1.49 -4.19 3.05
N GLY A 114 -2.12 -4.24 4.20
CA GLY A 114 -3.39 -4.92 4.40
C GLY A 114 -3.32 -6.45 4.50
N LEU A 115 -2.13 -7.06 4.30
CA LEU A 115 -1.88 -8.49 4.51
C LEU A 115 -0.94 -8.74 5.69
N HIS A 116 0.27 -8.19 5.65
CA HIS A 116 1.28 -8.40 6.69
C HIS A 116 1.13 -7.42 7.86
N PHE A 117 0.59 -6.25 7.61
CA PHE A 117 0.20 -5.25 8.61
C PHE A 117 -1.13 -4.59 8.21
N ASP A 118 -1.77 -3.89 9.13
CA ASP A 118 -3.09 -3.31 8.90
C ASP A 118 -3.06 -2.24 7.80
N GLY A 119 -4.07 -2.29 6.93
CA GLY A 119 -4.23 -1.43 5.76
C GLY A 119 -5.22 -0.29 5.96
N GLY A 120 -5.78 0.17 4.85
CA GLY A 120 -6.54 1.41 4.74
C GLY A 120 -8.05 1.32 4.97
N TYR A 121 -8.62 0.17 5.28
CA TYR A 121 -10.05 0.10 5.64
C TYR A 121 -10.29 0.56 7.07
N ALA A 122 -9.74 1.72 7.41
CA ALA A 122 -9.83 2.36 8.71
C ALA A 122 -9.74 3.89 8.56
N GLU A 123 -10.16 4.62 9.59
CA GLU A 123 -10.00 6.10 9.61
C GLU A 123 -8.53 6.53 9.67
N TYR A 124 -7.67 5.69 10.23
CA TYR A 124 -6.22 5.91 10.31
C TYR A 124 -5.46 4.61 10.06
N MET A 125 -4.28 4.73 9.46
CA MET A 125 -3.33 3.63 9.33
C MET A 125 -1.91 4.05 9.71
N ILE A 126 -1.10 3.09 10.12
CA ILE A 126 0.34 3.26 10.29
C ILE A 126 1.04 2.74 9.03
N ALA A 127 1.93 3.54 8.47
CA ALA A 127 2.69 3.15 7.28
C ALA A 127 4.19 3.45 7.46
N PRO A 128 5.09 2.58 6.96
CA PRO A 128 6.51 2.88 6.86
C PRO A 128 6.74 4.05 5.90
N VAL A 129 7.68 4.94 6.23
CA VAL A 129 7.99 6.14 5.39
C VAL A 129 8.43 5.80 3.98
N ASP A 130 9.02 4.62 3.79
CA ASP A 130 9.50 4.14 2.49
C ASP A 130 8.39 3.64 1.55
N SER A 131 7.17 3.47 2.06
CA SER A 131 6.01 3.09 1.27
C SER A 131 5.21 4.28 0.73
N LEU A 132 5.56 5.50 1.15
CA LEU A 132 4.79 6.70 0.85
C LEU A 132 5.09 7.24 -0.55
N ALA A 133 4.02 7.54 -1.27
CA ALA A 133 4.06 8.34 -2.50
C ALA A 133 3.38 9.69 -2.27
N VAL A 134 3.95 10.77 -2.79
CA VAL A 134 3.31 12.09 -2.74
C VAL A 134 2.12 12.10 -3.69
N ILE A 135 0.98 12.60 -3.23
CA ILE A 135 -0.20 12.84 -4.06
C ILE A 135 -0.21 14.32 -4.47
N PRO A 136 -0.19 14.63 -5.79
CA PRO A 136 -0.32 15.99 -6.29
C PRO A 136 -1.64 16.66 -5.86
N ASP A 137 -1.61 17.98 -5.70
CA ASP A 137 -2.78 18.73 -5.24
C ASP A 137 -3.95 18.71 -6.24
N GLU A 138 -3.66 18.50 -7.52
CA GLU A 138 -4.62 18.42 -8.62
C GLU A 138 -5.50 17.17 -8.58
N LEU A 139 -5.06 16.11 -7.89
CA LEU A 139 -5.83 14.87 -7.74
C LEU A 139 -6.65 14.91 -6.46
N THR A 140 -7.91 14.53 -6.53
CA THR A 140 -8.67 14.18 -5.33
C THR A 140 -8.15 12.88 -4.71
N PHE A 141 -8.42 12.63 -3.42
CA PHE A 141 -8.02 11.37 -2.80
C PHE A 141 -8.72 10.17 -3.42
N ALA A 142 -9.96 10.32 -3.88
CA ALA A 142 -10.71 9.26 -4.55
C ALA A 142 -10.10 8.89 -5.92
N GLU A 143 -9.56 9.85 -6.66
CA GLU A 143 -8.84 9.61 -7.92
C GLU A 143 -7.46 9.02 -7.67
N ALA A 144 -6.78 9.44 -6.61
CA ALA A 144 -5.45 8.98 -6.29
C ALA A 144 -5.41 7.53 -5.73
N ALA A 145 -6.43 7.12 -4.97
CA ALA A 145 -6.45 5.82 -4.32
C ALA A 145 -6.25 4.65 -5.29
N PRO A 146 -7.00 4.47 -6.40
CA PRO A 146 -6.80 3.36 -7.33
C PRO A 146 -5.45 3.41 -8.06
N LEU A 147 -4.78 4.57 -8.12
CA LEU A 147 -3.45 4.67 -8.71
C LEU A 147 -2.39 3.94 -7.88
N MET A 148 -2.64 3.71 -6.59
CA MET A 148 -1.71 3.01 -5.69
C MET A 148 -1.61 1.50 -5.96
N CYS A 149 -2.55 0.91 -6.70
CA CYS A 149 -2.52 -0.49 -7.13
C CYS A 149 -2.68 -0.63 -8.64
N ALA A 150 -3.89 -0.49 -9.17
CA ALA A 150 -4.17 -0.69 -10.59
C ALA A 150 -3.38 0.30 -11.46
N GLY A 151 -3.30 1.57 -11.08
CA GLY A 151 -2.57 2.59 -11.82
C GLY A 151 -1.08 2.29 -11.96
N ILE A 152 -0.39 2.03 -10.85
CA ILE A 152 1.06 1.71 -10.89
C ILE A 152 1.34 0.38 -11.60
N THR A 153 0.45 -0.61 -11.48
CA THR A 153 0.58 -1.91 -12.14
C THR A 153 0.48 -1.77 -13.65
N THR A 154 -0.54 -1.09 -14.14
CA THR A 154 -0.74 -0.87 -15.60
C THR A 154 0.35 0.03 -16.18
N PHE A 155 0.74 1.09 -15.47
CA PHE A 155 1.84 1.96 -15.89
C PHE A 155 3.17 1.19 -16.02
N ASN A 156 3.52 0.36 -15.05
CA ASN A 156 4.73 -0.45 -15.10
C ASN A 156 4.69 -1.49 -16.23
N ALA A 157 3.56 -2.15 -16.44
CA ALA A 157 3.37 -3.09 -17.54
C ALA A 157 3.57 -2.40 -18.90
N LEU A 158 2.96 -1.25 -19.11
CA LEU A 158 3.11 -0.45 -20.32
C LEU A 158 4.57 0.00 -20.52
N ARG A 159 5.17 0.61 -19.51
CA ARG A 159 6.56 1.11 -19.57
C ARG A 159 7.55 0.01 -19.92
N HIS A 160 7.44 -1.16 -19.28
CA HIS A 160 8.35 -2.28 -19.54
C HIS A 160 8.10 -2.91 -20.91
N SER A 161 6.86 -3.00 -21.39
CA SER A 161 6.55 -3.50 -22.73
C SER A 161 7.10 -2.59 -23.82
N VAL A 162 6.88 -1.28 -23.70
CA VAL A 162 7.41 -0.28 -24.65
C VAL A 162 8.93 -0.28 -24.68
N ALA A 163 9.60 -0.30 -23.51
CA ALA A 163 11.05 -0.35 -23.42
C ALA A 163 11.63 -1.62 -24.09
N ARG A 164 10.96 -2.78 -23.98
CA ARG A 164 11.37 -4.02 -24.65
C ARG A 164 11.23 -3.94 -26.17
N VAL A 165 10.17 -3.31 -26.66
CA VAL A 165 9.96 -3.11 -28.10
C VAL A 165 11.02 -2.18 -28.67
N ILE A 166 11.25 -1.01 -28.05
CA ILE A 166 12.23 -0.01 -28.50
C ILE A 166 13.65 -0.57 -28.48
N SER A 167 14.01 -1.39 -27.48
CA SER A 167 15.35 -2.00 -27.38
C SER A 167 15.54 -3.27 -28.22
N ASN A 168 14.60 -3.63 -29.09
CA ASN A 168 14.59 -4.86 -29.88
C ASN A 168 14.76 -6.16 -29.07
N LYS A 169 14.42 -6.14 -27.78
CA LYS A 169 14.47 -7.32 -26.87
C LYS A 169 13.15 -8.09 -26.81
N ALA A 170 12.10 -7.58 -27.44
CA ALA A 170 10.85 -8.32 -27.59
C ALA A 170 11.01 -9.35 -28.70
N ARG A 171 10.82 -10.64 -28.38
CA ARG A 171 10.88 -11.73 -29.39
C ARG A 171 9.70 -11.70 -30.35
N PHE A 172 8.56 -11.13 -29.93
CA PHE A 172 7.31 -11.00 -30.68
C PHE A 172 6.60 -9.72 -30.26
N ARG A 173 5.32 -9.57 -30.66
CA ARG A 173 4.47 -8.47 -30.23
C ARG A 173 4.19 -8.56 -28.72
N SER A 174 4.36 -7.46 -28.00
CA SER A 174 3.81 -7.33 -26.66
C SER A 174 2.36 -6.88 -26.76
N VAL A 175 1.44 -7.66 -26.23
CA VAL A 175 0.01 -7.35 -26.19
C VAL A 175 -0.38 -7.12 -24.74
N ILE A 176 -0.98 -5.97 -24.45
CA ILE A 176 -1.62 -5.69 -23.17
C ILE A 176 -3.13 -5.88 -23.42
N THR A 177 -3.72 -6.90 -22.83
CA THR A 177 -5.17 -7.06 -22.82
C THR A 177 -5.74 -6.42 -21.56
N MET A 178 -6.67 -5.51 -21.75
CA MET A 178 -7.47 -4.94 -20.66
C MET A 178 -8.83 -5.66 -20.68
N ASN A 179 -9.00 -6.59 -19.76
CA ASN A 179 -10.27 -7.29 -19.51
C ASN A 179 -10.93 -6.72 -18.27
#